data_5816f4041059dad9a1ceb4c0d043d023
#
_entry.id   5816f4041059dad9a1ceb4c0d043d023
#
_cell.length_a   1.000
_cell.length_b   1.000
_cell.length_c   1.000
_cell.angle_alpha   90.00
_cell.angle_beta   90.00
_cell.angle_gamma   90.00
#
_symmetry.space_group_name_H-M   'P 1'
#
loop_
_entity.id
_entity.type
_entity.pdbx_description
1 polymer ?
#
loop_
_entity_poly.entity_id
_entity_poly.type
_entity_poly.pdbx_seq_one_letter_code
_entity_poly.pdbx_strand_id
1 'polypeptide(L)'
;EEVGLGKREKVSDVAKVISKMSEVAILRTFKHSTIEEFSRNSSVPVINALSDREHPCQALCDLLTIKEKTDNSLKNISITFVGDGNNVATSLAKAILTFGGTFIHSCPKGYEIPKEDLKVIEDLQKKYNGNFLIENNLNLSVKNSDIVYTDVWASMGQESQQSKRIEDFKNYQVNEKIIETNNAIFMHDLPAHHGEEISENLVDHKNSVVFDQAENRIWGQLGIIKKIV
;
A
#
# COMPACT_ATOMS: atom_id res chain seq x y z
N GLU A 1 -15.96 15.54 -2.92
CA GLU A 1 -16.62 16.80 -3.38
C GLU A 1 -17.76 17.23 -2.47
N GLU A 2 -18.51 16.32 -1.87
CA GLU A 2 -19.68 16.62 -1.06
C GLU A 2 -19.39 17.45 0.19
N VAL A 3 -18.29 17.13 0.91
CA VAL A 3 -17.90 17.89 2.12
C VAL A 3 -17.21 19.21 1.78
N GLY A 4 -16.60 19.32 0.59
CA GLY A 4 -15.90 20.54 0.14
C GLY A 4 -14.72 20.96 1.00
N LEU A 5 -14.07 20.02 1.70
CA LEU A 5 -12.93 20.27 2.58
C LEU A 5 -11.80 21.00 1.84
N GLY A 6 -11.38 22.15 2.36
CA GLY A 6 -10.36 22.99 1.74
C GLY A 6 -10.83 23.80 0.51
N LYS A 7 -12.11 23.64 0.09
CA LYS A 7 -12.72 24.44 -0.99
C LYS A 7 -13.81 25.36 -0.44
N ARG A 8 -14.77 24.80 0.27
CA ARG A 8 -15.89 25.54 0.87
C ARG A 8 -15.51 26.14 2.24
N GLU A 9 -14.74 25.41 3.02
CA GLU A 9 -14.28 25.80 4.35
C GLU A 9 -12.79 25.52 4.50
N LYS A 10 -12.11 26.29 5.34
CA LYS A 10 -10.71 26.03 5.68
C LYS A 10 -10.57 24.69 6.40
N VAL A 11 -9.57 23.91 6.02
CA VAL A 11 -9.27 22.62 6.66
C VAL A 11 -9.07 22.79 8.17
N SER A 12 -8.39 23.86 8.58
CA SER A 12 -8.16 24.20 10.00
C SER A 12 -9.43 24.42 10.83
N ASP A 13 -10.44 25.01 10.21
CA ASP A 13 -11.71 25.33 10.90
C ASP A 13 -12.55 24.07 11.04
N VAL A 14 -12.64 23.27 9.97
CA VAL A 14 -13.31 21.95 9.99
C VAL A 14 -12.64 21.04 11.02
N ALA A 15 -11.33 21.01 11.12
CA ALA A 15 -10.58 20.21 12.09
C ALA A 15 -10.98 20.57 13.53
N LYS A 16 -11.08 21.87 13.85
CA LYS A 16 -11.50 22.34 15.18
C LYS A 16 -12.95 21.97 15.51
N VAL A 17 -13.86 22.07 14.53
CA VAL A 17 -15.27 21.70 14.73
C VAL A 17 -15.41 20.20 14.97
N ILE A 18 -14.82 19.38 14.09
CA ILE A 18 -14.87 17.92 14.22
C ILE A 18 -14.27 17.46 15.54
N SER A 19 -13.17 18.06 15.97
CA SER A 19 -12.54 17.76 17.26
C SER A 19 -13.42 18.05 18.49
N LYS A 20 -14.47 18.86 18.36
CA LYS A 20 -15.45 19.08 19.43
C LYS A 20 -16.60 18.09 19.42
N MET A 21 -16.75 17.30 18.35
CA MET A 21 -17.90 16.43 18.10
C MET A 21 -17.52 14.94 18.06
N SER A 22 -16.24 14.61 18.09
CA SER A 22 -15.75 13.24 17.95
C SER A 22 -14.50 12.98 18.80
N GLU A 23 -14.22 11.71 19.07
CA GLU A 23 -13.03 11.25 19.79
C GLU A 23 -11.87 10.89 18.83
N VAL A 24 -12.18 10.72 17.55
CA VAL A 24 -11.22 10.41 16.48
C VAL A 24 -11.75 10.95 15.14
N ALA A 25 -10.86 11.42 14.29
CA ALA A 25 -11.17 11.78 12.91
C ALA A 25 -10.54 10.80 11.94
N ILE A 26 -11.32 10.25 11.02
CA ILE A 26 -10.84 9.32 9.97
C ILE A 26 -10.97 10.03 8.63
N LEU A 27 -9.86 10.25 7.94
CA LEU A 27 -9.83 11.03 6.71
C LEU A 27 -9.39 10.17 5.52
N ARG A 28 -10.19 10.18 4.45
CA ARG A 28 -9.81 9.72 3.12
C ARG A 28 -9.88 10.91 2.19
N THR A 29 -8.72 11.40 1.74
CA THR A 29 -8.59 12.59 0.89
C THR A 29 -7.70 12.28 -0.30
N PHE A 30 -7.77 13.11 -1.36
CA PHE A 30 -6.80 13.00 -2.43
C PHE A 30 -5.43 13.51 -1.93
N LYS A 31 -5.33 14.79 -1.54
CA LYS A 31 -4.06 15.38 -1.12
C LYS A 31 -3.65 14.97 0.30
N HIS A 32 -2.46 14.41 0.44
CA HIS A 32 -1.86 14.09 1.74
C HIS A 32 -1.73 15.33 2.65
N SER A 33 -1.36 16.48 2.06
CA SER A 33 -1.24 17.76 2.76
C SER A 33 -2.53 18.20 3.46
N THR A 34 -3.71 17.79 2.96
CA THR A 34 -4.99 18.05 3.62
C THR A 34 -5.10 17.31 4.96
N ILE A 35 -4.64 16.06 4.98
CA ILE A 35 -4.62 15.25 6.23
C ILE A 35 -3.63 15.87 7.24
N GLU A 36 -2.44 16.27 6.76
CA GLU A 36 -1.44 16.91 7.61
C GLU A 36 -1.94 18.24 8.20
N GLU A 37 -2.59 19.09 7.37
CA GLU A 37 -3.18 20.34 7.84
C GLU A 37 -4.28 20.10 8.86
N PHE A 38 -5.17 19.14 8.58
CA PHE A 38 -6.22 18.72 9.51
C PHE A 38 -5.63 18.24 10.84
N SER A 39 -4.64 17.36 10.79
CA SER A 39 -3.99 16.78 11.97
C SER A 39 -3.32 17.85 12.84
N ARG A 40 -2.63 18.83 12.22
CA ARG A 40 -2.02 19.95 12.97
C ARG A 40 -3.03 20.84 13.70
N ASN A 41 -4.27 20.87 13.25
CA ASN A 41 -5.35 21.71 13.81
C ASN A 41 -6.38 20.91 14.61
N SER A 42 -6.25 19.59 14.69
CA SER A 42 -7.13 18.69 15.44
C SER A 42 -6.65 18.54 16.87
N SER A 43 -7.58 18.51 17.82
CA SER A 43 -7.32 18.14 19.23
C SER A 43 -7.64 16.67 19.52
N VAL A 44 -8.08 15.91 18.52
CA VAL A 44 -8.30 14.46 18.60
C VAL A 44 -7.38 13.73 17.63
N PRO A 45 -7.09 12.44 17.85
CA PRO A 45 -6.31 11.65 16.92
C PRO A 45 -6.88 11.67 15.49
N VAL A 46 -6.01 11.66 14.50
CA VAL A 46 -6.38 11.63 13.08
C VAL A 46 -5.82 10.36 12.44
N ILE A 47 -6.69 9.57 11.83
CA ILE A 47 -6.34 8.37 11.07
C ILE A 47 -6.36 8.70 9.58
N ASN A 48 -5.23 8.48 8.91
CA ASN A 48 -5.16 8.50 7.44
C ASN A 48 -5.75 7.19 6.88
N ALA A 49 -6.98 7.23 6.37
CA ALA A 49 -7.60 6.07 5.72
C ALA A 49 -7.10 5.87 4.28
N LEU A 50 -6.69 6.94 3.61
CA LEU A 50 -5.99 6.97 2.32
C LEU A 50 -5.68 8.40 1.92
N SER A 51 -4.56 8.60 1.26
CA SER A 51 -4.21 9.81 0.50
C SER A 51 -3.48 9.43 -0.79
N ASP A 52 -3.15 10.43 -1.64
CA ASP A 52 -2.32 10.23 -2.84
C ASP A 52 -0.89 9.73 -2.53
N ARG A 53 -0.42 9.89 -1.30
CA ARG A 53 0.94 9.51 -0.88
C ARG A 53 1.00 8.26 -0.02
N GLU A 54 -0.03 7.96 0.76
CA GLU A 54 0.00 6.91 1.79
C GLU A 54 -1.34 6.17 1.90
N HIS A 55 -1.26 4.87 2.16
CA HIS A 55 -2.40 4.02 2.52
C HIS A 55 -2.10 3.18 3.78
N PRO A 56 -1.86 3.82 4.95
CA PRO A 56 -1.35 3.13 6.13
C PRO A 56 -2.33 2.10 6.69
N CYS A 57 -3.64 2.33 6.58
CA CYS A 57 -4.65 1.37 7.03
C CYS A 57 -4.59 0.07 6.20
N GLN A 58 -4.31 0.16 4.89
CA GLN A 58 -4.09 -1.02 4.05
C GLN A 58 -2.84 -1.77 4.51
N ALA A 59 -1.70 -1.08 4.59
CA ALA A 59 -0.43 -1.70 4.96
C ALA A 59 -0.48 -2.43 6.32
N LEU A 60 -1.19 -1.88 7.32
CA LEU A 60 -1.35 -2.53 8.62
C LEU A 60 -2.23 -3.80 8.52
N CYS A 61 -3.27 -3.77 7.68
CA CYS A 61 -4.11 -4.95 7.43
C CYS A 61 -3.36 -6.02 6.61
N ASP A 62 -2.49 -5.59 5.69
CA ASP A 62 -1.61 -6.49 4.95
C ASP A 62 -0.63 -7.21 5.89
N LEU A 63 -0.02 -6.49 6.84
CA LEU A 63 0.82 -7.12 7.87
C LEU A 63 0.06 -8.16 8.71
N LEU A 64 -1.21 -7.91 9.03
CA LEU A 64 -2.05 -8.88 9.74
C LEU A 64 -2.24 -10.13 8.89
N THR A 65 -2.60 -9.98 7.61
CA THR A 65 -2.78 -11.09 6.65
C THR A 65 -1.49 -11.89 6.48
N ILE A 66 -0.37 -11.21 6.30
CA ILE A 66 0.94 -11.85 6.17
C ILE A 66 1.24 -12.69 7.41
N LYS A 67 1.04 -12.13 8.60
CA LYS A 67 1.28 -12.84 9.86
C LYS A 67 0.38 -14.07 10.03
N GLU A 68 -0.85 -14.03 9.55
CA GLU A 68 -1.78 -15.17 9.63
C GLU A 68 -1.51 -16.26 8.59
N LYS A 69 -0.96 -15.88 7.43
CA LYS A 69 -0.75 -16.79 6.30
C LYS A 69 0.68 -17.32 6.20
N THR A 70 1.59 -16.80 7.00
CA THR A 70 2.98 -17.25 7.02
C THR A 70 3.40 -17.67 8.43
N ASP A 71 4.21 -18.72 8.52
CA ASP A 71 4.85 -19.12 9.78
C ASP A 71 6.09 -18.24 10.09
N ASN A 72 6.39 -17.31 9.19
CA ASN A 72 7.56 -16.45 9.29
C ASN A 72 7.32 -15.25 10.20
N SER A 73 8.32 -14.91 10.95
CA SER A 73 8.39 -13.58 11.56
C SER A 73 8.44 -12.52 10.47
N LEU A 74 7.71 -11.43 10.61
CA LEU A 74 7.77 -10.28 9.68
C LEU A 74 9.21 -9.79 9.43
N LYS A 75 10.13 -10.05 10.35
CA LYS A 75 11.56 -9.74 10.22
C LYS A 75 12.25 -10.51 9.09
N ASN A 76 11.80 -11.71 8.79
CA ASN A 76 12.43 -12.58 7.79
C ASN A 76 11.63 -12.63 6.47
N ILE A 77 10.53 -11.90 6.39
CA ILE A 77 9.67 -11.91 5.21
C ILE A 77 10.32 -11.17 4.04
N SER A 78 10.20 -11.73 2.85
CA SER A 78 10.59 -11.08 1.59
C SER A 78 9.37 -10.84 0.73
N ILE A 79 9.09 -9.58 0.43
CA ILE A 79 7.95 -9.16 -0.38
C ILE A 79 8.44 -8.48 -1.64
N THR A 80 7.96 -8.93 -2.79
CA THR A 80 8.07 -8.17 -4.04
C THR A 80 6.74 -7.49 -4.33
N PHE A 81 6.78 -6.16 -4.39
CA PHE A 81 5.69 -5.35 -4.92
C PHE A 81 5.94 -5.07 -6.40
N VAL A 82 5.02 -5.53 -7.24
CA VAL A 82 5.09 -5.39 -8.70
C VAL A 82 4.11 -4.33 -9.15
N GLY A 83 4.57 -3.19 -9.65
CA GLY A 83 3.67 -2.11 -10.09
C GLY A 83 4.25 -0.72 -9.88
N ASP A 84 3.38 0.28 -9.91
CA ASP A 84 3.72 1.68 -9.70
C ASP A 84 4.16 1.95 -8.24
N GLY A 85 5.11 2.85 -8.07
CA GLY A 85 5.55 3.33 -6.75
C GLY A 85 4.52 4.25 -6.09
N ASN A 86 3.29 3.78 -6.00
CA ASN A 86 2.13 4.51 -5.50
C ASN A 86 2.07 4.55 -3.95
N ASN A 87 0.94 5.03 -3.42
CA ASN A 87 0.67 5.13 -2.00
C ASN A 87 0.65 3.77 -1.27
N VAL A 88 0.20 2.69 -1.94
CA VAL A 88 0.18 1.32 -1.38
C VAL A 88 1.60 0.79 -1.28
N ALA A 89 2.39 0.86 -2.37
CA ALA A 89 3.81 0.47 -2.38
C ALA A 89 4.61 1.21 -1.30
N THR A 90 4.40 2.53 -1.20
CA THR A 90 5.07 3.40 -0.22
C THR A 90 4.78 2.99 1.22
N SER A 91 3.51 2.82 1.56
CA SER A 91 3.10 2.45 2.93
C SER A 91 3.51 1.03 3.29
N LEU A 92 3.37 0.08 2.37
CA LEU A 92 3.77 -1.31 2.60
C LEU A 92 5.29 -1.43 2.77
N ALA A 93 6.09 -0.73 1.94
CA ALA A 93 7.55 -0.70 2.09
C ALA A 93 7.95 -0.20 3.48
N LYS A 94 7.39 0.94 3.93
CA LYS A 94 7.66 1.49 5.27
C LYS A 94 7.26 0.52 6.38
N ALA A 95 6.12 -0.15 6.24
CA ALA A 95 5.64 -1.11 7.21
C ALA A 95 6.57 -2.33 7.32
N ILE A 96 6.92 -2.97 6.22
CA ILE A 96 7.80 -4.15 6.17
C ILE A 96 9.19 -3.83 6.72
N LEU A 97 9.77 -2.71 6.31
CA LEU A 97 11.09 -2.30 6.80
C LEU A 97 11.11 -2.02 8.30
N THR A 98 10.01 -1.50 8.87
CA THR A 98 9.89 -1.26 10.33
C THR A 98 9.99 -2.56 11.13
N PHE A 99 9.62 -3.69 10.54
CA PHE A 99 9.78 -5.02 11.14
C PHE A 99 11.10 -5.71 10.76
N GLY A 100 11.96 -5.06 9.97
CA GLY A 100 13.24 -5.61 9.54
C GLY A 100 13.13 -6.64 8.40
N GLY A 101 12.00 -6.65 7.68
CA GLY A 101 11.79 -7.48 6.49
C GLY A 101 12.49 -6.93 5.24
N THR A 102 12.36 -7.65 4.14
CA THR A 102 12.85 -7.26 2.81
C THR A 102 11.68 -6.83 1.94
N PHE A 103 11.80 -5.65 1.33
CA PHE A 103 10.86 -5.14 0.35
C PHE A 103 11.56 -4.87 -0.99
N ILE A 104 11.12 -5.56 -2.04
CA ILE A 104 11.62 -5.42 -3.39
C ILE A 104 10.54 -4.70 -4.22
N HIS A 105 10.87 -3.54 -4.77
CA HIS A 105 9.98 -2.83 -5.67
C HIS A 105 10.34 -3.16 -7.11
N SER A 106 9.43 -3.80 -7.84
CA SER A 106 9.56 -4.19 -9.24
C SER A 106 8.68 -3.33 -10.12
N CYS A 107 9.29 -2.43 -10.89
CA CYS A 107 8.58 -1.50 -11.76
C CYS A 107 9.40 -1.11 -12.99
N PRO A 108 8.78 -0.60 -14.06
CA PRO A 108 9.50 0.07 -15.13
C PRO A 108 10.25 1.31 -14.61
N LYS A 109 11.33 1.68 -15.28
CA LYS A 109 12.04 2.92 -14.95
C LYS A 109 11.15 4.15 -15.07
N GLY A 110 11.18 5.01 -14.04
CA GLY A 110 10.37 6.22 -13.94
C GLY A 110 9.05 6.02 -13.17
N TYR A 111 8.81 4.79 -12.67
CA TYR A 111 7.65 4.44 -11.86
C TYR A 111 8.04 4.01 -10.43
N GLU A 112 9.25 4.38 -10.01
CA GLU A 112 9.74 4.10 -8.66
C GLU A 112 9.01 4.92 -7.60
N ILE A 113 9.03 4.46 -6.36
CA ILE A 113 8.55 5.22 -5.19
C ILE A 113 9.16 6.63 -5.21
N PRO A 114 8.38 7.69 -4.93
CA PRO A 114 8.85 9.08 -4.97
C PRO A 114 10.10 9.33 -4.11
N LYS A 115 11.01 10.17 -4.59
CA LYS A 115 12.31 10.43 -3.95
C LYS A 115 12.20 10.91 -2.49
N GLU A 116 11.16 11.67 -2.18
CA GLU A 116 10.89 12.14 -0.82
C GLU A 116 10.56 10.98 0.15
N ASP A 117 9.92 9.92 -0.35
CA ASP A 117 9.61 8.74 0.43
C ASP A 117 10.78 7.76 0.49
N LEU A 118 11.60 7.68 -0.56
CA LEU A 118 12.83 6.89 -0.57
C LEU A 118 13.77 7.28 0.57
N LYS A 119 13.88 8.57 0.89
CA LYS A 119 14.68 9.04 2.03
C LYS A 119 14.17 8.47 3.37
N VAL A 120 12.86 8.47 3.58
CA VAL A 120 12.26 7.87 4.78
C VAL A 120 12.49 6.37 4.82
N ILE A 121 12.36 5.69 3.67
CA ILE A 121 12.61 4.26 3.50
C ILE A 121 14.07 3.92 3.85
N GLU A 122 15.05 4.69 3.38
CA GLU A 122 16.47 4.52 3.71
C GLU A 122 16.73 4.67 5.22
N ASP A 123 16.10 5.63 5.89
CA ASP A 123 16.22 5.83 7.31
C ASP A 123 15.62 4.66 8.12
N LEU A 124 14.46 4.15 7.68
CA LEU A 124 13.84 2.96 8.29
C LEU A 124 14.69 1.71 8.08
N GLN A 125 15.24 1.52 6.88
CA GLN A 125 16.16 0.42 6.57
C GLN A 125 17.36 0.41 7.54
N LYS A 126 18.00 1.56 7.75
CA LYS A 126 19.13 1.69 8.70
C LYS A 126 18.70 1.43 10.14
N LYS A 127 17.55 1.98 10.55
CA LYS A 127 17.06 1.93 11.92
C LYS A 127 16.64 0.53 12.36
N TYR A 128 15.97 -0.22 11.46
CA TYR A 128 15.36 -1.50 11.79
C TYR A 128 16.06 -2.70 11.13
N ASN A 129 17.15 -2.45 10.41
CA ASN A 129 17.93 -3.47 9.70
C ASN A 129 17.07 -4.26 8.68
N GLY A 130 16.11 -3.58 8.04
CA GLY A 130 15.36 -4.08 6.91
C GLY A 130 16.16 -3.95 5.61
N ASN A 131 15.63 -4.46 4.51
CA ASN A 131 16.27 -4.36 3.20
C ASN A 131 15.27 -3.84 2.15
N PHE A 132 15.65 -2.77 1.44
CA PHE A 132 14.87 -2.20 0.33
C PHE A 132 15.68 -2.27 -0.96
N LEU A 133 15.06 -2.80 -2.00
CA LEU A 133 15.65 -2.95 -3.33
C LEU A 133 14.69 -2.45 -4.41
N ILE A 134 15.23 -1.89 -5.49
CA ILE A 134 14.50 -1.65 -6.74
C ILE A 134 15.09 -2.58 -7.79
N GLU A 135 14.23 -3.38 -8.44
CA GLU A 135 14.64 -4.32 -9.49
C GLU A 135 13.66 -4.19 -10.68
N ASN A 136 14.18 -3.73 -11.82
CA ASN A 136 13.36 -3.50 -13.02
C ASN A 136 13.09 -4.78 -13.83
N ASN A 137 13.70 -5.92 -13.47
CA ASN A 137 13.43 -7.20 -14.11
C ASN A 137 12.47 -8.02 -13.23
N LEU A 138 11.23 -8.20 -13.68
CA LEU A 138 10.20 -8.92 -12.94
C LEU A 138 10.66 -10.33 -12.50
N ASN A 139 11.28 -11.10 -13.41
CA ASN A 139 11.68 -12.48 -13.09
C ASN A 139 12.83 -12.55 -12.05
N LEU A 140 13.66 -11.51 -11.99
CA LEU A 140 14.70 -11.42 -10.97
C LEU A 140 14.12 -10.93 -9.63
N SER A 141 13.22 -9.96 -9.68
CA SER A 141 12.63 -9.36 -8.48
C SER A 141 11.81 -10.35 -7.66
N VAL A 142 11.04 -11.22 -8.30
CA VAL A 142 10.16 -12.19 -7.62
C VAL A 142 10.91 -13.43 -7.12
N LYS A 143 12.16 -13.59 -7.49
CA LYS A 143 12.95 -14.77 -7.12
C LYS A 143 13.17 -14.83 -5.61
N ASN A 144 12.76 -15.93 -5.00
CA ASN A 144 12.82 -16.16 -3.54
C ASN A 144 11.94 -15.19 -2.71
N SER A 145 10.92 -14.58 -3.30
CA SER A 145 9.93 -13.81 -2.56
C SER A 145 8.93 -14.75 -1.89
N ASP A 146 8.68 -14.54 -0.60
CA ASP A 146 7.61 -15.23 0.12
C ASP A 146 6.23 -14.73 -0.36
N ILE A 147 6.17 -13.45 -0.73
CA ILE A 147 4.95 -12.78 -1.18
C ILE A 147 5.22 -11.99 -2.45
N VAL A 148 4.31 -12.11 -3.41
CA VAL A 148 4.21 -11.23 -4.57
C VAL A 148 2.93 -10.43 -4.44
N TYR A 149 3.08 -9.12 -4.35
CA TYR A 149 2.00 -8.16 -4.23
C TYR A 149 1.90 -7.30 -5.49
N THR A 150 0.72 -7.00 -5.98
CA THR A 150 0.51 -6.01 -7.05
C THR A 150 -0.71 -5.15 -6.76
N ASP A 151 -0.81 -4.03 -7.45
CA ASP A 151 -1.92 -3.09 -7.45
C ASP A 151 -2.14 -2.59 -8.88
N VAL A 152 -3.28 -1.96 -9.14
CA VAL A 152 -3.63 -1.39 -10.44
C VAL A 152 -2.51 -0.48 -10.97
N TRP A 153 -2.23 -0.58 -12.28
CA TRP A 153 -1.18 0.24 -12.90
C TRP A 153 -1.53 1.72 -13.02
N ALA A 154 -2.82 2.05 -13.03
CA ALA A 154 -3.31 3.42 -13.00
C ALA A 154 -4.16 3.64 -11.76
N SER A 155 -3.59 4.33 -10.76
CA SER A 155 -4.28 4.68 -9.53
C SER A 155 -5.21 5.88 -9.72
N MET A 156 -6.01 6.20 -8.70
CA MET A 156 -6.94 7.31 -8.66
C MET A 156 -6.25 8.64 -9.03
N GLY A 157 -6.81 9.35 -10.03
CA GLY A 157 -6.28 10.61 -10.56
C GLY A 157 -5.26 10.43 -11.69
N GLN A 158 -4.98 9.20 -12.13
CA GLN A 158 -4.05 8.87 -13.22
C GLN A 158 -4.77 8.30 -14.45
N GLU A 159 -6.09 8.34 -14.50
CA GLU A 159 -6.93 7.73 -15.53
C GLU A 159 -6.57 8.23 -16.94
N SER A 160 -6.14 9.49 -17.07
CA SER A 160 -5.66 10.07 -18.34
C SER A 160 -4.36 9.45 -18.86
N GLN A 161 -3.62 8.72 -18.02
CA GLN A 161 -2.37 8.05 -18.36
C GLN A 161 -2.55 6.54 -18.59
N GLN A 162 -3.76 6.00 -18.47
CA GLN A 162 -4.02 4.56 -18.48
C GLN A 162 -3.41 3.85 -19.70
N SER A 163 -3.66 4.33 -20.91
CA SER A 163 -3.13 3.69 -22.13
C SER A 163 -1.59 3.64 -22.17
N LYS A 164 -0.93 4.69 -21.68
CA LYS A 164 0.53 4.73 -21.57
C LYS A 164 1.02 3.74 -20.52
N ARG A 165 0.37 3.69 -19.37
CA ARG A 165 0.74 2.78 -18.29
C ARG A 165 0.58 1.33 -18.68
N ILE A 166 -0.50 0.96 -19.37
CA ILE A 166 -0.68 -0.40 -19.91
C ILE A 166 0.50 -0.80 -20.81
N GLU A 167 0.98 0.08 -21.69
CA GLU A 167 2.14 -0.21 -22.55
C GLU A 167 3.44 -0.29 -21.76
N ASP A 168 3.68 0.61 -20.81
CA ASP A 168 4.90 0.65 -20.01
C ASP A 168 4.99 -0.57 -19.07
N PHE A 169 3.87 -1.02 -18.53
CA PHE A 169 3.77 -2.13 -17.57
C PHE A 169 3.49 -3.50 -18.19
N LYS A 170 3.32 -3.63 -19.51
CA LYS A 170 2.94 -4.90 -20.18
C LYS A 170 3.81 -6.12 -19.83
N ASN A 171 5.05 -5.91 -19.40
CA ASN A 171 5.97 -6.97 -18.98
C ASN A 171 5.98 -7.20 -17.47
N TYR A 172 5.09 -6.54 -16.72
CA TYR A 172 4.99 -6.59 -15.27
C TYR A 172 3.69 -7.26 -14.77
N GLN A 173 2.94 -7.92 -15.66
CA GLN A 173 1.76 -8.69 -15.25
C GLN A 173 2.17 -9.83 -14.33
N VAL A 174 1.54 -9.93 -13.17
CA VAL A 174 1.66 -11.09 -12.28
C VAL A 174 0.70 -12.19 -12.75
N ASN A 175 1.20 -13.41 -12.85
CA ASN A 175 0.43 -14.56 -13.33
C ASN A 175 0.72 -15.82 -12.49
N GLU A 176 -0.06 -16.87 -12.73
CA GLU A 176 0.02 -18.14 -12.00
C GLU A 176 1.42 -18.75 -12.06
N LYS A 177 2.09 -18.68 -13.22
CA LYS A 177 3.44 -19.21 -13.41
C LYS A 177 4.47 -18.54 -12.48
N ILE A 178 4.36 -17.23 -12.28
CA ILE A 178 5.23 -16.48 -11.35
C ILE A 178 5.00 -17.00 -9.93
N ILE A 179 3.75 -17.13 -9.52
CA ILE A 179 3.38 -17.56 -8.16
C ILE A 179 3.80 -19.01 -7.91
N GLU A 180 3.53 -19.93 -8.83
CA GLU A 180 3.88 -21.34 -8.70
C GLU A 180 5.39 -21.57 -8.72
N THR A 181 6.13 -20.91 -9.62
CA THR A 181 7.58 -21.07 -9.75
C THR A 181 8.31 -20.67 -8.46
N ASN A 182 7.81 -19.64 -7.77
CA ASN A 182 8.41 -19.14 -6.54
C ASN A 182 7.74 -19.71 -5.26
N ASN A 183 6.67 -20.49 -5.40
CA ASN A 183 5.81 -20.93 -4.31
C ASN A 183 5.38 -19.76 -3.40
N ALA A 184 5.15 -18.60 -4.01
CA ALA A 184 4.83 -17.37 -3.30
C ALA A 184 3.33 -17.27 -2.98
N ILE A 185 3.01 -16.52 -1.92
CA ILE A 185 1.65 -16.07 -1.64
C ILE A 185 1.36 -14.86 -2.53
N PHE A 186 0.19 -14.82 -3.14
CA PHE A 186 -0.28 -13.69 -3.94
C PHE A 186 -1.19 -12.77 -3.11
N MET A 187 -0.92 -11.45 -3.18
CA MET A 187 -1.68 -10.39 -2.52
C MET A 187 -2.03 -9.25 -3.49
N HIS A 188 -3.17 -8.62 -3.27
CA HIS A 188 -3.68 -7.45 -4.01
C HIS A 188 -4.70 -6.72 -3.15
N ASP A 189 -4.63 -5.41 -3.06
CA ASP A 189 -5.55 -4.62 -2.20
C ASP A 189 -6.96 -4.42 -2.79
N LEU A 190 -7.17 -4.84 -4.03
CA LEU A 190 -8.44 -4.75 -4.78
C LEU A 190 -8.98 -3.29 -4.92
N PRO A 191 -9.73 -2.99 -6.03
CA PRO A 191 -10.14 -3.91 -7.11
C PRO A 191 -8.99 -4.26 -8.06
N ALA A 192 -9.01 -5.45 -8.65
CA ALA A 192 -8.04 -5.91 -9.62
C ALA A 192 -8.56 -5.78 -11.06
N HIS A 193 -7.67 -5.46 -12.01
CA HIS A 193 -7.99 -5.43 -13.44
C HIS A 193 -7.45 -6.70 -14.10
N HIS A 194 -8.33 -7.69 -14.26
CA HIS A 194 -8.01 -8.95 -14.92
C HIS A 194 -7.55 -8.72 -16.38
N GLY A 195 -6.44 -9.35 -16.74
CA GLY A 195 -5.79 -9.15 -18.03
C GLY A 195 -4.82 -7.96 -18.11
N GLU A 196 -4.80 -7.07 -17.09
CA GLU A 196 -3.83 -5.99 -16.95
C GLU A 196 -2.73 -6.40 -15.96
N GLU A 197 -2.72 -5.87 -14.71
CA GLU A 197 -1.70 -6.17 -13.71
C GLU A 197 -1.69 -7.62 -13.23
N ILE A 198 -2.81 -8.33 -13.39
CA ILE A 198 -2.94 -9.75 -13.08
C ILE A 198 -3.49 -10.55 -14.27
N SER A 199 -3.19 -11.85 -14.34
CA SER A 199 -3.87 -12.78 -15.23
C SER A 199 -5.31 -13.04 -14.79
N GLU A 200 -6.16 -13.55 -15.72
CA GLU A 200 -7.61 -13.67 -15.55
C GLU A 200 -8.05 -14.40 -14.28
N ASN A 201 -7.33 -15.45 -13.86
CA ASN A 201 -7.76 -16.33 -12.77
C ASN A 201 -6.88 -16.23 -11.52
N LEU A 202 -5.95 -15.27 -11.45
CA LEU A 202 -4.96 -15.24 -10.38
C LEU A 202 -5.56 -14.98 -9.00
N VAL A 203 -6.65 -14.23 -8.90
CA VAL A 203 -7.34 -13.98 -7.61
C VAL A 203 -7.90 -15.25 -7.00
N ASP A 204 -8.28 -16.25 -7.81
CA ASP A 204 -8.82 -17.53 -7.38
C ASP A 204 -7.74 -18.63 -7.28
N HIS A 205 -6.48 -18.29 -7.51
CA HIS A 205 -5.38 -19.24 -7.40
C HIS A 205 -5.22 -19.73 -5.94
N LYS A 206 -4.83 -21.01 -5.75
CA LYS A 206 -4.68 -21.63 -4.43
C LYS A 206 -3.73 -20.91 -3.47
N ASN A 207 -2.76 -20.17 -4.00
CA ASN A 207 -1.82 -19.35 -3.21
C ASN A 207 -2.28 -17.88 -3.10
N SER A 208 -3.45 -17.52 -3.62
CA SER A 208 -4.02 -16.19 -3.47
C SER A 208 -4.68 -16.05 -2.10
N VAL A 209 -4.41 -14.94 -1.44
CA VAL A 209 -5.04 -14.61 -0.14
C VAL A 209 -5.78 -13.26 -0.21
N VAL A 210 -6.11 -12.79 -1.41
CA VAL A 210 -6.72 -11.47 -1.62
C VAL A 210 -8.04 -11.28 -0.89
N PHE A 211 -8.85 -12.34 -0.75
CA PHE A 211 -10.13 -12.25 -0.04
C PHE A 211 -9.94 -12.25 1.48
N ASP A 212 -9.02 -13.04 2.01
CA ASP A 212 -8.63 -12.97 3.43
C ASP A 212 -8.01 -11.59 3.75
N GLN A 213 -7.19 -11.07 2.84
CA GLN A 213 -6.62 -9.72 2.93
C GLN A 213 -7.72 -8.65 2.97
N ALA A 214 -8.75 -8.76 2.13
CA ALA A 214 -9.89 -7.84 2.13
C ALA A 214 -10.70 -7.95 3.44
N GLU A 215 -10.94 -9.15 3.96
CA GLU A 215 -11.59 -9.37 5.26
C GLU A 215 -10.77 -8.75 6.41
N ASN A 216 -9.46 -8.92 6.39
CA ASN A 216 -8.57 -8.39 7.43
C ASN A 216 -8.56 -6.87 7.52
N ARG A 217 -9.11 -6.16 6.54
CA ARG A 217 -9.34 -4.72 6.66
C ARG A 217 -10.32 -4.39 7.78
N ILE A 218 -11.30 -5.24 8.03
CA ILE A 218 -12.22 -5.07 9.17
C ILE A 218 -11.44 -5.18 10.48
N TRP A 219 -10.72 -6.26 10.67
CA TRP A 219 -10.03 -6.58 11.93
C TRP A 219 -8.86 -5.62 12.21
N GLY A 220 -8.05 -5.33 11.21
CA GLY A 220 -6.93 -4.39 11.34
C GLY A 220 -7.41 -2.98 11.66
N GLN A 221 -8.43 -2.48 10.98
CA GLN A 221 -8.98 -1.12 11.24
C GLN A 221 -9.66 -1.03 12.61
N LEU A 222 -10.39 -2.07 13.03
CA LEU A 222 -10.94 -2.14 14.40
C LEU A 222 -9.83 -2.13 15.46
N GLY A 223 -8.73 -2.85 15.20
CA GLY A 223 -7.55 -2.84 16.06
C GLY A 223 -6.91 -1.45 16.19
N ILE A 224 -6.81 -0.70 15.08
CA ILE A 224 -6.30 0.67 15.07
C ILE A 224 -7.21 1.58 15.92
N ILE A 225 -8.52 1.57 15.69
CA ILE A 225 -9.48 2.39 16.43
C ILE A 225 -9.40 2.07 17.91
N LYS A 226 -9.46 0.78 18.29
CA LYS A 226 -9.38 0.34 19.69
C LYS A 226 -8.08 0.77 20.39
N LYS A 227 -6.99 0.95 19.63
CA LYS A 227 -5.71 1.37 20.20
C LYS A 227 -5.62 2.88 20.41
N ILE A 228 -6.35 3.64 19.60
CA ILE A 228 -6.27 5.12 19.54
C ILE A 228 -7.35 5.77 20.42
N VAL A 229 -8.53 5.16 20.48
CA VAL A 229 -9.65 5.54 21.35
C VAL A 229 -9.70 4.62 22.57
#